data_a43affdb1c3aaf0e9911d621c614371f
#
_entry.id   a43affdb1c3aaf0e9911d621c614371f
#
_cell.length_a   1.000
_cell.length_b   1.000
_cell.length_c   1.000
_cell.angle_alpha   90.00
_cell.angle_beta   90.00
_cell.angle_gamma   90.00
#
_symmetry.space_group_name_H-M   'P 1'
#
loop_
_entity.id
_entity.type
_entity.pdbx_description
1 polymer ?
#
loop_
_entity_poly.entity_id
_entity_poly.type
_entity_poly.pdbx_seq_one_letter_code
_entity_poly.pdbx_strand_id
1 'polypeptide(L)'
;MYDIKLGQGCGIKATMLTPAGGVCDLRRARYIAASLVLPSGATMNCEDIAFNEVTNGVYVRLLGTRELTTTGQYGIVFNVKLEDKTMYSTPVVWFAEVKEDAPTGYHELTLLLSLTVVNFPDNVSYTGASPKISDKNTWLVYDDDLNAYVDTGIEVGYANLLSRYDGKFAEIVVPCTEATNAAAAATVAANNAAAA
;
A
#
# COMPACT_ATOMS: atom_id res chain seq x y z
N MET A 1 5.66 7.14 28.52
CA MET A 1 6.28 7.83 27.37
C MET A 1 7.75 8.01 27.74
N TYR A 2 8.66 7.76 26.80
CA TYR A 2 10.12 7.77 27.03
C TYR A 2 10.72 9.07 26.48
N ASP A 3 11.69 9.64 27.21
CA ASP A 3 12.47 10.77 26.71
C ASP A 3 13.64 10.25 25.88
N ILE A 4 13.71 10.66 24.62
CA ILE A 4 14.76 10.28 23.68
C ILE A 4 15.51 11.54 23.27
N LYS A 5 16.85 11.49 23.30
CA LYS A 5 17.66 12.61 22.87
C LYS A 5 17.59 12.79 21.37
N LEU A 6 17.46 14.03 20.91
CA LEU A 6 17.47 14.36 19.48
C LEU A 6 18.73 13.79 18.80
N GLY A 7 18.51 13.15 17.65
CA GLY A 7 19.58 12.48 16.91
C GLY A 7 19.89 11.06 17.38
N GLN A 8 19.27 10.57 18.44
CA GLN A 8 19.43 9.18 18.90
C GLN A 8 18.26 8.31 18.44
N GLY A 9 18.58 7.04 18.15
CA GLY A 9 17.58 6.05 17.75
C GLY A 9 17.05 5.25 18.94
N CYS A 10 16.00 4.50 18.69
CA CYS A 10 15.46 3.51 19.63
C CYS A 10 14.97 2.25 18.92
N GLY A 11 14.85 1.16 19.67
CA GLY A 11 14.18 -0.07 19.26
C GLY A 11 12.81 -0.19 19.90
N ILE A 12 11.82 -0.66 19.19
CA ILE A 12 10.49 -0.96 19.69
C ILE A 12 10.22 -2.44 19.48
N LYS A 13 9.93 -3.15 20.58
CA LYS A 13 9.44 -4.51 20.57
C LYS A 13 7.96 -4.48 20.85
N ALA A 14 7.14 -4.87 19.88
CA ALA A 14 5.70 -4.88 19.98
C ALA A 14 5.15 -6.31 20.07
N THR A 15 4.30 -6.57 21.07
CA THR A 15 3.43 -7.73 21.13
C THR A 15 2.01 -7.30 20.88
N MET A 16 1.30 -7.97 19.99
CA MET A 16 -0.04 -7.58 19.57
C MET A 16 -1.10 -8.49 20.18
N LEU A 17 -2.16 -7.89 20.66
CA LEU A 17 -3.32 -8.58 21.20
C LEU A 17 -4.47 -8.55 20.19
N THR A 18 -5.21 -9.62 20.09
CA THR A 18 -6.48 -9.65 19.34
C THR A 18 -7.53 -8.77 20.05
N PRO A 19 -8.62 -8.39 19.37
CA PRO A 19 -9.71 -7.64 19.99
C PRO A 19 -10.31 -8.35 21.23
N ALA A 20 -10.17 -9.67 21.32
CA ALA A 20 -10.61 -10.48 22.46
C ALA A 20 -9.58 -10.50 23.61
N GLY A 21 -8.44 -9.83 23.49
CA GLY A 21 -7.40 -9.73 24.49
C GLY A 21 -6.36 -10.86 24.51
N GLY A 22 -6.48 -11.86 23.64
CA GLY A 22 -5.47 -12.91 23.48
C GLY A 22 -4.28 -12.43 22.63
N VAL A 23 -3.12 -13.07 22.76
CA VAL A 23 -1.97 -12.76 21.90
C VAL A 23 -2.30 -13.14 20.46
N CYS A 24 -2.13 -12.19 19.54
CA CYS A 24 -2.32 -12.42 18.12
C CYS A 24 -1.19 -13.28 17.56
N ASP A 25 -1.51 -14.37 16.87
CA ASP A 25 -0.50 -15.21 16.21
C ASP A 25 -0.07 -14.57 14.88
N LEU A 26 1.01 -13.80 14.95
CA LEU A 26 1.57 -13.05 13.81
C LEU A 26 2.28 -13.95 12.79
N ARG A 27 2.55 -15.22 13.09
CA ARG A 27 3.09 -16.20 12.12
C ARG A 27 2.11 -16.43 10.96
N ARG A 28 0.81 -16.13 11.20
CA ARG A 28 -0.26 -16.17 10.19
C ARG A 28 -0.46 -14.84 9.47
N ALA A 29 0.38 -13.85 9.72
CA ALA A 29 0.30 -12.58 9.05
C ALA A 29 0.93 -12.66 7.65
N ARG A 30 0.19 -12.21 6.65
CA ARG A 30 0.71 -12.00 5.29
C ARG A 30 1.46 -10.68 5.14
N TYR A 31 1.13 -9.74 6.00
CA TYR A 31 1.70 -8.40 5.94
C TYR A 31 1.69 -7.77 7.33
N ILE A 32 2.80 -7.19 7.71
CA ILE A 32 2.96 -6.38 8.92
C ILE A 32 3.66 -5.10 8.52
N ALA A 33 3.07 -3.97 8.85
CA ALA A 33 3.68 -2.66 8.64
C ALA A 33 3.58 -1.82 9.91
N ALA A 34 4.49 -0.90 10.07
CA ALA A 34 4.43 0.15 11.09
C ALA A 34 4.55 1.52 10.43
N SER A 35 3.79 2.46 10.93
CA SER A 35 3.85 3.86 10.53
C SER A 35 4.11 4.72 11.76
N LEU A 36 5.09 5.59 11.65
CA LEU A 36 5.44 6.56 12.67
C LEU A 36 4.56 7.80 12.50
N VAL A 37 4.00 8.29 13.60
CA VAL A 37 3.29 9.58 13.66
C VAL A 37 4.26 10.61 14.20
N LEU A 38 4.56 11.62 13.38
CA LEU A 38 5.52 12.68 13.66
C LEU A 38 4.89 13.77 14.56
N PRO A 39 5.70 14.62 15.20
CA PRO A 39 5.20 15.76 15.95
C PRO A 39 4.34 16.74 15.15
N SER A 40 4.53 16.78 13.84
CA SER A 40 3.71 17.57 12.91
C SER A 40 2.32 16.99 12.63
N GLY A 41 2.04 15.78 13.12
CA GLY A 41 0.84 15.01 12.77
C GLY A 41 0.95 14.23 11.45
N ALA A 42 2.02 14.43 10.67
CA ALA A 42 2.26 13.64 9.47
C ALA A 42 2.66 12.20 9.84
N THR A 43 2.47 11.28 8.90
CA THR A 43 2.86 9.88 9.05
C THR A 43 3.95 9.50 8.07
N MET A 44 4.87 8.63 8.49
CA MET A 44 5.86 8.02 7.63
C MET A 44 5.96 6.51 7.91
N ASN A 45 6.23 5.72 6.89
CA ASN A 45 6.41 4.29 7.06
C ASN A 45 7.77 3.99 7.71
N CYS A 46 7.77 3.08 8.66
CA CYS A 46 9.01 2.53 9.20
C CYS A 46 9.59 1.53 8.20
N GLU A 47 10.87 1.65 7.89
CA GLU A 47 11.54 0.78 6.91
C GLU A 47 12.20 -0.44 7.57
N ASP A 48 12.69 -0.27 8.79
CA ASP A 48 13.43 -1.32 9.51
C ASP A 48 12.48 -2.06 10.46
N ILE A 49 11.72 -3.01 9.90
CA ILE A 49 10.76 -3.85 10.61
C ILE A 49 11.17 -5.30 10.48
N ALA A 50 11.23 -6.01 11.60
CA ALA A 50 11.51 -7.43 11.64
C ALA A 50 10.44 -8.17 12.48
N PHE A 51 10.01 -9.33 11.99
CA PHE A 51 9.18 -10.24 12.74
C PHE A 51 10.05 -11.36 13.35
N ASN A 52 9.85 -11.64 14.63
CA ASN A 52 10.52 -12.74 15.31
C ASN A 52 9.50 -13.86 15.59
N GLU A 53 9.65 -14.98 14.89
CA GLU A 53 8.74 -16.13 14.99
C GLU A 53 8.76 -16.78 16.38
N VAL A 54 9.92 -16.79 17.06
CA VAL A 54 10.07 -17.44 18.38
C VAL A 54 9.31 -16.67 19.45
N THR A 55 9.44 -15.35 19.45
CA THR A 55 8.76 -14.49 20.43
C THR A 55 7.38 -14.02 19.97
N ASN A 56 7.00 -14.32 18.73
CA ASN A 56 5.79 -13.85 18.08
C ASN A 56 5.63 -12.31 18.22
N GLY A 57 6.74 -11.61 18.10
CA GLY A 57 6.85 -10.16 18.30
C GLY A 57 7.35 -9.44 17.06
N VAL A 58 6.97 -8.18 16.94
CA VAL A 58 7.46 -7.29 15.89
C VAL A 58 8.51 -6.36 16.47
N TYR A 59 9.63 -6.25 15.78
CA TYR A 59 10.69 -5.31 16.07
C TYR A 59 10.68 -4.17 15.07
N VAL A 60 10.74 -2.94 15.56
CA VAL A 60 10.93 -1.74 14.73
C VAL A 60 12.17 -1.01 15.25
N ARG A 61 13.09 -0.72 14.36
CA ARG A 61 14.25 0.10 14.65
C ARG A 61 14.05 1.49 14.07
N LEU A 62 14.15 2.50 14.91
CA LEU A 62 14.07 3.90 14.53
C LEU A 62 15.44 4.56 14.68
N LEU A 63 15.89 5.23 13.64
CA LEU A 63 17.18 5.93 13.62
C LEU A 63 16.95 7.40 13.95
N GLY A 64 17.80 7.95 14.83
CA GLY A 64 17.73 9.36 15.19
C GLY A 64 18.01 10.32 14.02
N THR A 65 18.74 9.85 13.02
CA THR A 65 19.11 10.64 11.84
C THR A 65 18.08 10.56 10.69
N ARG A 66 17.09 9.68 10.80
CA ARG A 66 16.11 9.45 9.73
C ARG A 66 14.68 9.66 10.22
N GLU A 67 14.29 8.98 11.29
CA GLU A 67 12.91 9.01 11.78
C GLU A 67 12.71 9.99 12.92
N LEU A 68 13.67 10.10 13.85
CA LEU A 68 13.56 10.92 15.08
C LEU A 68 14.35 12.24 14.95
N THR A 69 14.06 13.01 13.90
CA THR A 69 14.86 14.17 13.48
C THR A 69 14.38 15.51 14.05
N THR A 70 13.22 15.55 14.70
CA THR A 70 12.66 16.77 15.27
C THR A 70 12.23 16.55 16.72
N THR A 71 12.24 17.59 17.53
CA THR A 71 11.73 17.54 18.89
C THR A 71 10.21 17.43 18.92
N GLY A 72 9.68 16.75 19.93
CA GLY A 72 8.24 16.58 20.14
C GLY A 72 7.83 15.13 20.33
N GLN A 73 6.52 14.90 20.35
CA GLN A 73 5.93 13.60 20.63
C GLN A 73 5.84 12.75 19.36
N TYR A 74 6.24 11.48 19.50
CA TYR A 74 6.20 10.47 18.43
C TYR A 74 5.25 9.35 18.82
N GLY A 75 4.37 9.03 17.88
CA GLY A 75 3.45 7.90 17.98
C GLY A 75 3.79 6.82 16.96
N ILE A 76 3.28 5.61 17.18
CA ILE A 76 3.40 4.50 16.23
C ILE A 76 2.05 3.80 16.06
N VAL A 77 1.80 3.36 14.84
CA VAL A 77 0.63 2.55 14.44
C VAL A 77 1.14 1.32 13.73
N PHE A 78 0.59 0.17 14.08
CA PHE A 78 0.85 -1.08 13.36
C PHE A 78 -0.38 -1.50 12.57
N ASN A 79 -0.14 -1.99 11.35
CA ASN A 79 -1.14 -2.57 10.50
C ASN A 79 -0.77 -4.04 10.22
N VAL A 80 -1.70 -4.94 10.43
CA VAL A 80 -1.50 -6.39 10.26
C VAL A 80 -2.59 -6.94 9.36
N LYS A 81 -2.20 -7.69 8.34
CA LYS A 81 -3.12 -8.44 7.48
C LYS A 81 -2.89 -9.93 7.71
N LEU A 82 -3.89 -10.63 8.16
CA LEU A 82 -3.83 -12.08 8.36
C LEU A 82 -4.15 -12.85 7.07
N GLU A 83 -3.97 -14.16 7.12
CA GLU A 83 -4.22 -15.05 5.98
C GLU A 83 -5.69 -15.05 5.52
N ASP A 84 -6.62 -14.87 6.45
CA ASP A 84 -8.06 -14.75 6.19
C ASP A 84 -8.46 -13.42 5.52
N LYS A 85 -7.48 -12.60 5.14
CA LYS A 85 -7.60 -11.26 4.56
C LYS A 85 -8.09 -10.19 5.53
N THR A 86 -8.40 -10.51 6.77
CA THR A 86 -8.80 -9.51 7.78
C THR A 86 -7.65 -8.53 8.02
N MET A 87 -7.95 -7.26 8.00
CA MET A 87 -7.03 -6.17 8.32
C MET A 87 -7.26 -5.73 9.76
N TYR A 88 -6.17 -5.57 10.47
CA TYR A 88 -6.15 -5.04 11.82
C TYR A 88 -5.24 -3.83 11.88
N SER A 89 -5.58 -2.88 12.75
CA SER A 89 -4.73 -1.75 13.07
C SER A 89 -4.70 -1.53 14.58
N THR A 90 -3.60 -1.00 15.08
CA THR A 90 -3.57 -0.47 16.44
C THR A 90 -4.05 0.98 16.45
N PRO A 91 -4.56 1.48 17.57
CA PRO A 91 -4.63 2.93 17.78
C PRO A 91 -3.22 3.53 17.73
N VAL A 92 -3.13 4.85 17.58
CA VAL A 92 -1.84 5.56 17.75
C VAL A 92 -1.36 5.38 19.19
N VAL A 93 -0.17 4.85 19.36
CA VAL A 93 0.47 4.71 20.66
C VAL A 93 1.62 5.70 20.75
N TRP A 94 1.46 6.72 21.57
CA TRP A 94 2.49 7.72 21.85
C TRP A 94 3.55 7.10 22.75
N PHE A 95 4.73 6.82 22.22
CA PHE A 95 5.76 6.04 22.90
C PHE A 95 6.92 6.91 23.39
N ALA A 96 7.25 7.99 22.68
CA ALA A 96 8.42 8.80 22.99
C ALA A 96 8.16 10.31 22.85
N GLU A 97 8.93 11.09 23.60
CA GLU A 97 9.13 12.51 23.40
C GLU A 97 10.61 12.76 23.10
N VAL A 98 10.89 13.32 21.92
CA VAL A 98 12.26 13.66 21.51
C VAL A 98 12.61 15.05 22.01
N LYS A 99 13.72 15.16 22.75
CA LYS A 99 14.19 16.41 23.40
C LYS A 99 15.69 16.59 23.17
N GLU A 100 16.15 17.83 23.18
CA GLU A 100 17.59 18.14 23.07
C GLU A 100 18.36 17.79 24.35
N ASP A 101 17.71 17.95 25.50
CA ASP A 101 18.29 17.79 26.84
C ASP A 101 18.03 16.40 27.47
N ALA A 102 17.41 15.48 26.71
CA ALA A 102 17.20 14.11 27.18
C ALA A 102 18.53 13.36 27.40
N PRO A 103 18.53 12.35 28.30
CA PRO A 103 19.70 11.54 28.55
C PRO A 103 20.20 10.84 27.26
N THR A 104 21.50 10.74 27.12
CA THR A 104 22.13 10.02 26.01
C THR A 104 22.04 8.52 26.24
N GLY A 105 21.52 7.76 25.25
CA GLY A 105 21.46 6.31 25.31
C GLY A 105 20.55 5.73 24.23
N TYR A 106 20.77 4.48 23.86
CA TYR A 106 19.84 3.72 23.03
C TYR A 106 18.78 3.11 23.94
N HIS A 107 17.51 3.33 23.60
CA HIS A 107 16.38 2.81 24.34
C HIS A 107 15.72 1.65 23.60
N GLU A 108 15.49 0.56 24.31
CA GLU A 108 14.66 -0.54 23.83
C GLU A 108 13.31 -0.51 24.56
N LEU A 109 12.25 -0.29 23.80
CA LEU A 109 10.90 -0.10 24.31
C LEU A 109 10.09 -1.36 24.08
N THR A 110 9.34 -1.80 25.10
CA THR A 110 8.42 -2.91 24.94
C THR A 110 6.98 -2.39 24.97
N LEU A 111 6.21 -2.66 23.92
CA LEU A 111 4.82 -2.25 23.79
C LEU A 111 3.91 -3.47 23.72
N LEU A 112 2.79 -3.42 24.44
CA LEU A 112 1.69 -4.34 24.34
C LEU A 112 0.52 -3.60 23.69
N LEU A 113 0.11 -4.04 22.51
CA LEU A 113 -0.77 -3.29 21.62
C LEU A 113 -2.03 -4.08 21.32
N SER A 114 -3.20 -3.47 21.52
CA SER A 114 -4.47 -4.07 21.13
C SER A 114 -4.77 -3.77 19.66
N LEU A 115 -5.06 -4.82 18.89
CA LEU A 115 -5.50 -4.72 17.52
C LEU A 115 -7.01 -4.47 17.48
N THR A 116 -7.43 -3.61 16.57
CA THR A 116 -8.83 -3.41 16.21
C THR A 116 -9.01 -3.85 14.75
N VAL A 117 -10.16 -4.45 14.46
CA VAL A 117 -10.50 -4.77 13.07
C VAL A 117 -10.67 -3.45 12.32
N VAL A 118 -9.94 -3.29 11.24
CA VAL A 118 -10.18 -2.21 10.30
C VAL A 118 -11.28 -2.69 9.37
N ASN A 119 -12.50 -2.31 9.67
CA ASN A 119 -13.57 -2.38 8.70
C ASN A 119 -13.26 -1.29 7.67
N PHE A 120 -12.64 -1.67 6.55
CA PHE A 120 -12.84 -0.86 5.36
C PHE A 120 -14.35 -0.81 5.16
N PRO A 121 -14.93 0.37 4.92
CA PRO A 121 -16.34 0.43 4.54
C PRO A 121 -16.53 -0.60 3.42
N ASP A 122 -17.57 -1.41 3.52
CA ASP A 122 -17.84 -2.57 2.64
C ASP A 122 -17.85 -2.22 1.14
N ASN A 123 -17.81 -0.97 0.80
CA ASN A 123 -17.71 -0.36 -0.53
C ASN A 123 -16.34 -0.58 -1.22
N VAL A 124 -15.37 -1.24 -0.57
CA VAL A 124 -14.17 -1.77 -1.22
C VAL A 124 -14.18 -3.29 -1.15
N SER A 125 -15.34 -3.88 -1.09
CA SER A 125 -15.52 -5.25 -1.49
C SER A 125 -15.26 -5.32 -2.99
N TYR A 126 -14.02 -5.60 -3.36
CA TYR A 126 -13.75 -6.16 -4.67
C TYR A 126 -14.50 -7.51 -4.68
N THR A 127 -15.74 -7.49 -5.02
CA THR A 127 -16.56 -8.69 -5.24
C THR A 127 -16.04 -9.51 -6.42
N GLY A 128 -14.86 -9.16 -6.92
CA GLY A 128 -14.20 -9.87 -8.00
C GLY A 128 -14.88 -9.70 -9.35
N ALA A 129 -15.85 -8.81 -9.47
CA ALA A 129 -16.42 -8.47 -10.75
C ALA A 129 -15.38 -7.69 -11.57
N SER A 130 -14.69 -8.38 -12.47
CA SER A 130 -13.69 -7.76 -13.34
C SER A 130 -14.31 -6.61 -14.12
N PRO A 131 -13.60 -5.48 -14.29
CA PRO A 131 -14.06 -4.42 -15.17
C PRO A 131 -14.40 -4.98 -16.56
N LYS A 132 -15.45 -4.47 -17.16
CA LYS A 132 -15.91 -4.83 -18.51
C LYS A 132 -15.74 -3.66 -19.45
N ILE A 133 -15.86 -3.92 -20.74
CA ILE A 133 -15.90 -2.89 -21.76
C ILE A 133 -17.35 -2.77 -22.24
N SER A 134 -17.84 -1.53 -22.29
CA SER A 134 -19.19 -1.24 -22.82
C SER A 134 -19.21 -1.29 -24.35
N ASP A 135 -20.41 -1.31 -24.91
CA ASP A 135 -20.62 -1.20 -26.37
C ASP A 135 -20.13 0.14 -26.95
N LYS A 136 -19.92 1.13 -26.08
CA LYS A 136 -19.37 2.44 -26.44
C LYS A 136 -17.86 2.51 -26.32
N ASN A 137 -17.20 1.37 -26.09
CA ASN A 137 -15.76 1.29 -25.87
C ASN A 137 -15.27 2.07 -24.61
N THR A 138 -16.08 2.11 -23.56
CA THR A 138 -15.74 2.69 -22.27
C THR A 138 -15.60 1.62 -21.19
N TRP A 139 -14.88 1.93 -20.09
CA TRP A 139 -14.80 1.01 -18.97
C TRP A 139 -16.11 1.00 -18.17
N LEU A 140 -16.63 -0.21 -17.95
CA LEU A 140 -17.68 -0.49 -16.98
C LEU A 140 -17.04 -1.00 -15.69
N VAL A 141 -17.30 -0.34 -14.58
CA VAL A 141 -16.90 -0.76 -13.24
C VAL A 141 -18.14 -1.20 -12.48
N TYR A 142 -18.04 -2.33 -11.78
CA TYR A 142 -19.14 -2.81 -10.97
C TYR A 142 -19.29 -1.92 -9.74
N ASP A 143 -20.50 -1.42 -9.53
CA ASP A 143 -20.89 -0.62 -8.38
C ASP A 143 -21.71 -1.52 -7.45
N ASP A 144 -21.16 -1.78 -6.26
CA ASP A 144 -21.78 -2.68 -5.29
C ASP A 144 -23.07 -2.09 -4.68
N ASP A 145 -23.15 -0.76 -4.57
CA ASP A 145 -24.33 -0.08 -4.03
C ASP A 145 -25.51 -0.18 -5.00
N LEU A 146 -25.23 -0.09 -6.30
CA LEU A 146 -26.22 -0.22 -7.36
C LEU A 146 -26.42 -1.67 -7.79
N ASN A 147 -25.58 -2.59 -7.33
CA ASN A 147 -25.53 -4.00 -7.76
C ASN A 147 -25.52 -4.14 -9.29
N ALA A 148 -24.79 -3.27 -9.97
CA ALA A 148 -24.75 -3.17 -11.42
C ALA A 148 -23.43 -2.62 -11.95
N TYR A 149 -23.16 -2.87 -13.23
CA TYR A 149 -22.05 -2.21 -13.91
C TYR A 149 -22.41 -0.78 -14.30
N VAL A 150 -21.58 0.17 -13.90
CA VAL A 150 -21.71 1.59 -14.21
C VAL A 150 -20.68 1.98 -15.27
N ASP A 151 -21.12 2.69 -16.29
CA ASP A 151 -20.24 3.24 -17.32
C ASP A 151 -19.47 4.44 -16.75
N THR A 152 -18.15 4.32 -16.71
CA THR A 152 -17.27 5.38 -16.20
C THR A 152 -17.11 6.54 -17.18
N GLY A 153 -17.56 6.40 -18.43
CA GLY A 153 -17.29 7.34 -19.51
C GLY A 153 -15.82 7.38 -19.95
N ILE A 154 -14.97 6.55 -19.38
CA ILE A 154 -13.53 6.49 -19.73
C ILE A 154 -13.34 5.51 -20.91
N GLU A 155 -12.95 6.05 -22.06
CA GLU A 155 -12.69 5.22 -23.24
C GLU A 155 -11.60 4.18 -23.03
N VAL A 156 -11.86 2.98 -23.54
CA VAL A 156 -10.89 1.88 -23.59
C VAL A 156 -10.11 2.02 -24.87
N GLY A 157 -8.91 2.55 -24.80
CA GLY A 157 -8.09 2.66 -26.00
C GLY A 157 -6.81 3.42 -25.81
N TYR A 158 -5.99 3.41 -26.83
CA TYR A 158 -4.66 4.01 -26.87
C TYR A 158 -4.64 5.52 -26.53
N ALA A 159 -5.73 6.23 -26.78
CA ALA A 159 -5.84 7.67 -26.49
C ALA A 159 -5.67 7.99 -24.99
N ASN A 160 -6.20 7.16 -24.10
CA ASN A 160 -6.04 7.33 -22.65
C ASN A 160 -4.66 6.89 -22.14
N LEU A 161 -4.03 5.93 -22.81
CA LEU A 161 -2.64 5.57 -22.52
C LEU A 161 -1.69 6.69 -22.99
N LEU A 162 -1.96 7.29 -24.15
CA LEU A 162 -1.16 8.39 -24.70
C LEU A 162 -1.18 9.64 -23.81
N SER A 163 -2.33 9.98 -23.23
CA SER A 163 -2.45 11.15 -22.33
C SER A 163 -1.71 10.96 -20.99
N ARG A 164 -1.52 9.72 -20.55
CA ARG A 164 -0.84 9.41 -19.27
C ARG A 164 0.69 9.32 -19.39
N TYR A 165 1.22 9.06 -20.58
CA TYR A 165 2.65 8.78 -20.79
C TYR A 165 3.33 9.81 -21.69
N ASP A 166 2.81 11.03 -21.76
CA ASP A 166 3.49 12.20 -22.37
C ASP A 166 4.10 11.92 -23.78
N GLY A 167 3.33 11.26 -24.65
CA GLY A 167 3.72 11.04 -26.03
C GLY A 167 4.76 9.95 -26.29
N LYS A 168 5.44 9.44 -25.27
CA LYS A 168 6.44 8.35 -25.47
C LYS A 168 5.88 7.06 -26.01
N PHE A 169 4.60 6.78 -25.73
CA PHE A 169 3.90 5.62 -26.31
C PHE A 169 3.45 5.86 -27.77
N ALA A 170 3.21 7.11 -28.15
CA ALA A 170 2.86 7.43 -29.55
C ALA A 170 3.98 7.04 -30.52
N GLU A 171 5.25 7.23 -30.11
CA GLU A 171 6.42 6.85 -30.92
C GLU A 171 6.55 5.34 -31.17
N ILE A 172 5.95 4.52 -30.31
CA ILE A 172 6.04 3.04 -30.39
C ILE A 172 4.77 2.42 -30.98
N VAL A 173 3.60 2.94 -30.61
CA VAL A 173 2.30 2.34 -30.97
C VAL A 173 1.86 2.69 -32.37
N VAL A 174 2.09 3.93 -32.82
CA VAL A 174 1.74 4.34 -34.20
C VAL A 174 2.52 3.52 -35.24
N PRO A 175 3.84 3.35 -35.13
CA PRO A 175 4.60 2.50 -36.05
C PRO A 175 4.17 1.03 -36.03
N CYS A 176 3.81 0.51 -34.83
CA CYS A 176 3.30 -0.89 -34.75
C CYS A 176 1.95 -1.07 -35.43
N THR A 177 1.05 -0.09 -35.30
CA THR A 177 -0.27 -0.12 -35.94
C THR A 177 -0.11 0.02 -37.44
N GLU A 178 0.76 0.90 -37.95
CA GLU A 178 1.07 1.07 -39.37
C GLU A 178 1.71 -0.18 -39.94
N ALA A 179 2.66 -0.80 -39.25
CA ALA A 179 3.28 -2.05 -39.65
C ALA A 179 2.27 -3.21 -39.74
N THR A 180 1.36 -3.29 -38.76
CA THR A 180 0.29 -4.32 -38.78
C THR A 180 -0.67 -4.10 -39.95
N ASN A 181 -1.06 -2.86 -40.21
CA ASN A 181 -1.93 -2.54 -41.35
C ASN A 181 -1.23 -2.79 -42.68
N ALA A 182 0.05 -2.47 -42.81
CA ALA A 182 0.85 -2.75 -43.99
C ALA A 182 0.98 -4.26 -44.23
N ALA A 183 1.22 -5.05 -43.18
CA ALA A 183 1.28 -6.52 -43.28
C ALA A 183 -0.07 -7.12 -43.71
N ALA A 184 -1.19 -6.63 -43.18
CA ALA A 184 -2.52 -7.06 -43.58
C ALA A 184 -2.82 -6.73 -45.06
N ALA A 185 -2.46 -5.53 -45.51
CA ALA A 185 -2.62 -5.11 -46.91
C ALA A 185 -1.76 -5.95 -47.86
N ALA A 186 -0.53 -6.26 -47.48
CA ALA A 186 0.35 -7.14 -48.27
C ALA A 186 -0.21 -8.56 -48.38
N THR A 187 -0.79 -9.10 -47.33
CA THR A 187 -1.43 -10.42 -47.31
C THR A 187 -2.63 -10.47 -48.27
N VAL A 188 -3.48 -9.43 -48.26
CA VAL A 188 -4.62 -9.33 -49.18
C VAL A 188 -4.14 -9.24 -50.64
N ALA A 189 -3.10 -8.45 -50.93
CA ALA A 189 -2.54 -8.31 -52.24
C ALA A 189 -1.95 -9.64 -52.75
N ALA A 190 -1.25 -10.38 -51.88
CA ALA A 190 -0.69 -11.70 -52.23
C ALA A 190 -1.79 -12.73 -52.51
N ASN A 191 -2.86 -12.74 -51.74
CA ASN A 191 -4.01 -13.64 -51.97
C ASN A 191 -4.74 -13.33 -53.29
N ASN A 192 -4.89 -12.06 -53.65
CA ASN A 192 -5.51 -11.64 -54.89
C ASN A 192 -4.64 -12.00 -56.10
N ALA A 193 -3.31 -11.91 -56.00
CA ALA A 193 -2.38 -12.30 -57.05
C ALA A 193 -2.32 -13.83 -57.26
N ALA A 194 -2.58 -14.62 -56.23
CA ALA A 194 -2.63 -16.08 -56.30
C ALA A 194 -3.95 -16.61 -56.87
N ALA A 195 -4.99 -15.78 -56.95
CA ALA A 195 -6.32 -16.13 -57.46
C ALA A 195 -6.56 -15.71 -58.93
N ALA A 196 -5.59 -14.99 -59.53
CA ALA A 196 -5.61 -14.53 -60.91
C ALA A 196 -4.74 -15.42 -61.83
#